data_de91c6724662fa656392fecd14e3bef3
#
_entry.id   de91c6724662fa656392fecd14e3bef3
#
_cell.length_a   1.000
_cell.length_b   1.000
_cell.length_c   1.000
_cell.angle_alpha   90.00
_cell.angle_beta   90.00
_cell.angle_gamma   90.00
#
_symmetry.space_group_name_H-M   'P 1'
#
loop_
_entity.id
_entity.type
_entity.pdbx_description
1 polymer ?
#
loop_
_entity_poly.entity_id
_entity_poly.type
_entity_poly.pdbx_seq_one_letter_code
_entity_poly.pdbx_strand_id
1 'polypeptide(L)'
;GAILQNVGIFATFRVASGTAYTICPDEGGNEGNLSPGVCSRGNFDGDYNGARLPTFRNADLRVTKGFRFGGVDLTAYLDARNVFNFSNTIQVFSTTQGIENAKELQEVWAGDSGSYANEAEASGAYDAGTGSMILPTAHDQCSNWTTQNGQPAAPNCIYLIRAEERFGNGDGVFDLSEQRRASQANYYASRSDASFTASPRRLRLGLELNF
;
A
#
# COMPACT_ATOMS: atom_id res chain seq x y z
N GLY A 1 -8.57 -24.83 -40.50
CA GLY A 1 -9.10 -25.69 -39.50
C GLY A 1 -10.14 -25.02 -38.62
N ALA A 2 -11.12 -25.76 -38.16
CA ALA A 2 -12.27 -25.28 -37.39
C ALA A 2 -11.90 -24.56 -36.05
N ILE A 3 -10.69 -24.78 -35.54
CA ILE A 3 -10.22 -24.17 -34.28
C ILE A 3 -10.04 -22.65 -34.38
N LEU A 4 -9.62 -22.16 -35.55
CA LEU A 4 -9.36 -20.72 -35.76
C LEU A 4 -10.56 -19.96 -36.32
N GLN A 5 -11.65 -20.64 -36.67
CA GLN A 5 -12.88 -19.97 -37.11
C GLN A 5 -13.52 -19.22 -35.95
N ASN A 6 -14.04 -18.01 -36.23
CA ASN A 6 -14.72 -17.15 -35.26
C ASN A 6 -13.83 -16.81 -34.04
N VAL A 7 -12.52 -16.68 -34.23
CA VAL A 7 -11.58 -16.15 -33.22
C VAL A 7 -11.35 -14.69 -33.52
N GLY A 8 -11.52 -13.84 -32.49
CA GLY A 8 -11.16 -12.43 -32.51
C GLY A 8 -9.99 -12.19 -31.52
N ILE A 9 -8.99 -11.43 -31.95
CA ILE A 9 -7.88 -11.01 -31.10
C ILE A 9 -7.78 -9.50 -31.22
N PHE A 10 -7.85 -8.83 -30.07
CA PHE A 10 -7.72 -7.39 -29.95
C PHE A 10 -6.59 -7.09 -28.96
N ALA A 11 -5.61 -6.32 -29.38
CA ALA A 11 -4.49 -5.90 -28.56
C ALA A 11 -4.36 -4.38 -28.59
N THR A 12 -4.14 -3.78 -27.43
CA THR A 12 -3.85 -2.36 -27.27
C THR A 12 -2.56 -2.21 -26.50
N PHE A 13 -1.64 -1.42 -27.04
CA PHE A 13 -0.42 -1.04 -26.36
C PHE A 13 -0.34 0.47 -26.20
N ARG A 14 -0.11 0.94 -24.98
CA ARG A 14 -0.01 2.35 -24.64
C ARG A 14 1.31 2.64 -23.96
N VAL A 15 2.01 3.64 -24.47
CA VAL A 15 3.18 4.26 -23.82
C VAL A 15 2.93 5.74 -23.73
N ALA A 16 3.12 6.30 -22.55
CA ALA A 16 2.98 7.74 -22.33
C ALA A 16 4.09 8.24 -21.40
N SER A 17 4.54 9.45 -21.61
CA SER A 17 5.40 10.13 -20.63
C SER A 17 4.64 10.26 -19.32
N GLY A 18 5.34 10.17 -18.20
CA GLY A 18 4.74 10.37 -16.89
C GLY A 18 4.16 11.78 -16.72
N THR A 19 3.21 11.91 -15.80
CA THR A 19 2.61 13.21 -15.44
C THR A 19 3.69 14.12 -14.86
N ALA A 20 3.66 15.39 -15.26
CA ALA A 20 4.54 16.41 -14.69
C ALA A 20 4.12 16.74 -13.25
N TYR A 21 5.08 17.01 -12.39
CA TYR A 21 4.84 17.45 -11.03
C TYR A 21 5.92 18.41 -10.55
N THR A 22 5.67 19.11 -9.45
CA THR A 22 6.58 20.07 -8.83
C THR A 22 7.27 19.39 -7.64
N ILE A 23 8.57 19.56 -7.54
CA ILE A 23 9.36 19.12 -6.39
C ILE A 23 9.14 20.08 -5.24
N CYS A 24 8.85 19.54 -4.05
CA CYS A 24 8.68 20.34 -2.85
C CYS A 24 9.90 20.17 -1.94
N PRO A 25 10.40 21.22 -1.28
CA PRO A 25 11.44 21.08 -0.27
C PRO A 25 10.93 20.26 0.92
N ASP A 26 11.84 19.59 1.60
CA ASP A 26 11.55 18.73 2.78
C ASP A 26 11.36 19.57 4.06
N GLU A 27 10.70 20.70 3.93
CA GLU A 27 10.41 21.62 5.01
C GLU A 27 9.08 22.32 4.80
N GLY A 28 8.59 22.99 5.83
CA GLY A 28 7.36 23.78 5.73
C GLY A 28 6.08 22.97 5.61
N GLY A 29 6.07 21.70 6.02
CA GLY A 29 4.91 20.81 6.01
C GLY A 29 4.67 20.14 4.66
N ASN A 30 5.73 19.93 3.86
CA ASN A 30 5.66 19.28 2.56
C ASN A 30 5.90 17.77 2.60
N GLU A 31 6.31 17.22 3.74
CA GLU A 31 6.80 15.84 3.87
C GLU A 31 5.79 14.77 3.43
N GLY A 32 4.50 15.08 3.60
CA GLY A 32 3.40 14.19 3.20
C GLY A 32 2.79 14.50 1.82
N ASN A 33 3.30 15.49 1.09
CA ASN A 33 2.68 15.92 -0.17
C ASN A 33 2.88 14.89 -1.28
N LEU A 34 1.77 14.49 -1.90
CA LEU A 34 1.74 13.56 -3.04
C LEU A 34 1.67 14.31 -4.37
N SER A 35 2.43 13.85 -5.35
CA SER A 35 2.35 14.35 -6.73
C SER A 35 1.21 13.67 -7.51
N PRO A 36 0.55 14.33 -8.48
CA PRO A 36 0.67 15.74 -8.78
C PRO A 36 -0.10 16.58 -7.76
N GLY A 37 0.60 17.31 -6.95
CA GLY A 37 0.02 18.17 -5.91
C GLY A 37 0.70 19.54 -5.90
N VAL A 38 0.27 20.35 -5.00
CA VAL A 38 0.84 21.69 -4.79
C VAL A 38 1.65 21.66 -3.50
N CYS A 39 2.85 22.21 -3.55
CA CYS A 39 3.67 22.35 -2.35
C CYS A 39 2.99 23.28 -1.34
N SER A 40 3.12 22.98 -0.05
CA SER A 40 2.61 23.79 1.03
C SER A 40 3.17 25.22 0.92
N ARG A 41 2.29 26.21 1.12
CA ARG A 41 2.65 27.64 1.06
C ARG A 41 3.24 28.11 -0.27
N GLY A 42 3.07 27.35 -1.38
CA GLY A 42 3.64 27.72 -2.67
C GLY A 42 5.17 27.67 -2.73
N ASN A 43 5.81 27.09 -1.70
CA ASN A 43 7.25 26.87 -1.70
C ASN A 43 7.58 25.62 -2.51
N PHE A 44 8.41 25.75 -3.54
CA PHE A 44 8.83 24.64 -4.41
C PHE A 44 10.31 24.75 -4.75
N ASP A 45 10.88 23.61 -5.09
CA ASP A 45 12.29 23.50 -5.45
C ASP A 45 12.43 23.34 -6.97
N GLY A 46 13.20 24.23 -7.59
CA GLY A 46 13.37 24.30 -9.04
C GLY A 46 12.17 24.89 -9.80
N ASP A 47 11.83 24.31 -10.94
CA ASP A 47 10.76 24.80 -11.82
C ASP A 47 9.39 24.18 -11.47
N TYR A 48 8.33 24.97 -11.62
CA TYR A 48 6.97 24.47 -11.50
C TYR A 48 6.70 23.40 -12.57
N ASN A 49 6.25 22.21 -12.15
CA ASN A 49 6.11 21.04 -13.03
C ASN A 49 7.42 20.60 -13.72
N GLY A 50 8.57 20.89 -13.09
CA GLY A 50 9.90 20.58 -13.64
C GLY A 50 10.24 19.09 -13.62
N ALA A 51 9.61 18.30 -12.77
CA ALA A 51 9.81 16.86 -12.67
C ALA A 51 8.71 16.07 -13.39
N ARG A 52 8.99 14.79 -13.69
CA ARG A 52 8.05 13.87 -14.33
C ARG A 52 8.06 12.50 -13.67
N LEU A 53 6.87 11.93 -13.52
CA LEU A 53 6.73 10.52 -13.13
C LEU A 53 7.38 9.60 -14.19
N PRO A 54 7.72 8.36 -13.83
CA PRO A 54 8.20 7.37 -14.77
C PRO A 54 7.24 7.15 -15.95
N THR A 55 7.79 6.70 -17.07
CA THR A 55 7.02 6.39 -18.28
C THR A 55 5.93 5.35 -17.97
N PHE A 56 4.69 5.68 -18.27
CA PHE A 56 3.56 4.77 -18.18
C PHE A 56 3.55 3.80 -19.36
N ARG A 57 3.35 2.50 -19.08
CA ARG A 57 3.24 1.44 -20.10
C ARG A 57 2.06 0.56 -19.76
N ASN A 58 1.22 0.27 -20.75
CA ASN A 58 0.12 -0.67 -20.58
C ASN A 58 -0.06 -1.49 -21.85
N ALA A 59 -0.40 -2.75 -21.69
CA ALA A 59 -0.76 -3.65 -22.79
C ALA A 59 -1.98 -4.46 -22.39
N ASP A 60 -3.04 -4.32 -23.16
CA ASP A 60 -4.29 -5.04 -22.96
C ASP A 60 -4.51 -6.01 -24.11
N LEU A 61 -5.02 -7.20 -23.80
CA LEU A 61 -5.33 -8.24 -24.78
C LEU A 61 -6.72 -8.77 -24.53
N ARG A 62 -7.53 -8.82 -25.58
CA ARG A 62 -8.81 -9.51 -25.55
C ARG A 62 -8.83 -10.57 -26.64
N VAL A 63 -9.14 -11.81 -26.24
CA VAL A 63 -9.35 -12.93 -27.14
C VAL A 63 -10.79 -13.38 -27.03
N THR A 64 -11.46 -13.56 -28.18
CA THR A 64 -12.84 -14.04 -28.24
C THR A 64 -12.92 -15.27 -29.11
N LYS A 65 -13.82 -16.18 -28.77
CA LYS A 65 -14.10 -17.39 -29.57
C LYS A 65 -15.60 -17.61 -29.64
N GLY A 66 -16.12 -17.53 -30.85
CA GLY A 66 -17.51 -17.83 -31.13
C GLY A 66 -17.75 -19.32 -31.41
N PHE A 67 -18.84 -19.84 -30.88
CA PHE A 67 -19.37 -21.16 -31.14
C PHE A 67 -20.83 -21.05 -31.55
N ARG A 68 -21.28 -21.85 -32.50
CA ARG A 68 -22.67 -21.89 -32.92
C ARG A 68 -23.25 -23.29 -32.73
N PHE A 69 -24.34 -23.37 -31.96
CA PHE A 69 -25.01 -24.62 -31.64
C PHE A 69 -26.52 -24.48 -31.92
N GLY A 70 -27.02 -25.05 -32.98
CA GLY A 70 -28.46 -25.20 -33.18
C GLY A 70 -29.31 -23.93 -33.09
N GLY A 71 -28.78 -22.76 -33.51
CA GLY A 71 -29.49 -21.47 -33.42
C GLY A 71 -29.11 -20.60 -32.24
N VAL A 72 -28.25 -21.10 -31.34
CA VAL A 72 -27.68 -20.33 -30.25
C VAL A 72 -26.23 -20.00 -30.57
N ASP A 73 -25.86 -18.73 -30.43
CA ASP A 73 -24.49 -18.26 -30.58
C ASP A 73 -23.88 -18.05 -29.18
N LEU A 74 -22.81 -18.80 -28.90
CA LEU A 74 -22.04 -18.71 -27.69
C LEU A 74 -20.69 -18.05 -27.96
N THR A 75 -20.35 -16.99 -27.27
CA THR A 75 -19.03 -16.34 -27.34
C THR A 75 -18.31 -16.48 -26.02
N ALA A 76 -17.20 -17.21 -26.01
CA ALA A 76 -16.25 -17.20 -24.90
C ALA A 76 -15.25 -16.08 -25.07
N TYR A 77 -14.88 -15.38 -24.02
CA TYR A 77 -13.85 -14.35 -24.06
C TYR A 77 -12.88 -14.42 -22.89
N LEU A 78 -11.65 -14.05 -23.19
CA LEU A 78 -10.58 -13.75 -22.23
C LEU A 78 -10.20 -12.28 -22.39
N ASP A 79 -10.37 -11.50 -21.35
CA ASP A 79 -9.96 -10.09 -21.26
C ASP A 79 -8.79 -9.99 -20.27
N ALA A 80 -7.60 -9.70 -20.78
CA ALA A 80 -6.38 -9.54 -20.00
C ALA A 80 -5.95 -8.08 -20.04
N ARG A 81 -6.03 -7.39 -18.90
CA ARG A 81 -5.54 -6.02 -18.73
C ARG A 81 -4.17 -6.03 -18.12
N ASN A 82 -3.32 -5.13 -18.60
CA ASN A 82 -1.92 -5.06 -18.19
C ASN A 82 -1.24 -6.44 -18.29
N VAL A 83 -1.33 -7.07 -19.48
CA VAL A 83 -0.95 -8.47 -19.72
C VAL A 83 0.51 -8.77 -19.31
N PHE A 84 1.41 -7.80 -19.45
CA PHE A 84 2.81 -7.92 -19.04
C PHE A 84 3.07 -7.57 -17.58
N ASN A 85 2.02 -7.22 -16.83
CA ASN A 85 2.11 -6.83 -15.42
C ASN A 85 3.11 -5.68 -15.19
N PHE A 86 3.07 -4.64 -16.04
CA PHE A 86 3.89 -3.45 -15.84
C PHE A 86 3.54 -2.78 -14.51
N SER A 87 4.55 -2.50 -13.71
CA SER A 87 4.41 -1.66 -12.52
C SER A 87 4.55 -0.20 -12.94
N ASN A 88 3.44 0.54 -12.96
CA ASN A 88 3.42 1.94 -13.32
C ASN A 88 3.21 2.79 -12.07
N THR A 89 4.17 3.63 -11.76
CA THR A 89 4.05 4.62 -10.70
C THR A 89 3.13 5.76 -11.16
N ILE A 90 2.08 6.03 -10.39
CA ILE A 90 1.10 7.09 -10.70
C ILE A 90 1.16 8.25 -9.71
N GLN A 91 1.80 8.04 -8.55
CA GLN A 91 2.09 9.07 -7.56
C GLN A 91 3.45 8.82 -6.92
N VAL A 92 4.07 9.87 -6.46
CA VAL A 92 5.29 9.86 -5.64
C VAL A 92 5.16 10.91 -4.54
N PHE A 93 5.95 10.82 -3.49
CA PHE A 93 6.14 11.94 -2.59
C PHE A 93 6.92 13.03 -3.30
N SER A 94 6.40 14.25 -3.30
CA SER A 94 7.01 15.36 -4.03
C SER A 94 8.36 15.82 -3.46
N THR A 95 8.64 15.49 -2.19
CA THR A 95 9.91 15.78 -1.50
C THR A 95 10.99 14.75 -1.86
N THR A 96 10.67 13.47 -1.80
CA THR A 96 11.63 12.38 -2.04
C THR A 96 11.69 11.93 -3.48
N GLN A 97 10.74 12.36 -4.31
CA GLN A 97 10.57 11.94 -5.70
C GLN A 97 10.38 10.41 -5.88
N GLY A 98 10.03 9.73 -4.80
CA GLY A 98 9.84 8.28 -4.71
C GLY A 98 8.48 7.89 -4.13
N ILE A 99 8.26 6.60 -4.00
CA ILE A 99 7.09 6.04 -3.33
C ILE A 99 7.28 5.95 -1.80
N GLU A 100 8.44 6.37 -1.29
CA GLU A 100 8.79 6.35 0.12
C GLU A 100 8.83 7.78 0.67
N ASN A 101 8.23 7.97 1.86
CA ASN A 101 8.36 9.19 2.62
C ASN A 101 9.62 9.09 3.50
N ALA A 102 10.62 9.91 3.22
CA ALA A 102 11.91 9.84 3.89
C ALA A 102 11.79 10.01 5.41
N LYS A 103 10.96 10.95 5.88
CA LYS A 103 10.75 11.21 7.29
C LYS A 103 10.08 10.04 7.99
N GLU A 104 8.95 9.58 7.46
CA GLU A 104 8.22 8.43 8.00
C GLU A 104 9.10 7.17 8.00
N LEU A 105 9.87 6.95 6.92
CA LEU A 105 10.80 5.83 6.82
C LEU A 105 11.91 5.93 7.87
N GLN A 106 12.45 7.11 8.10
CA GLN A 106 13.46 7.35 9.12
C GLN A 106 12.91 7.09 10.53
N GLU A 107 11.71 7.55 10.84
CA GLU A 107 11.03 7.31 12.11
C GLU A 107 10.80 5.81 12.34
N VAL A 108 10.29 5.11 11.31
CA VAL A 108 10.10 3.64 11.34
C VAL A 108 11.42 2.89 11.57
N TRP A 109 12.51 3.34 10.93
CA TRP A 109 13.82 2.68 11.06
C TRP A 109 14.54 3.05 12.36
N ALA A 110 14.31 4.24 12.87
CA ALA A 110 14.82 4.64 14.19
C ALA A 110 14.16 3.83 15.31
N GLY A 111 13.04 3.17 15.02
CA GLY A 111 12.26 2.46 16.03
C GLY A 111 11.57 3.43 16.96
N ASP A 112 11.13 4.56 16.40
CA ASP A 112 10.31 5.48 17.17
C ASP A 112 8.99 4.81 17.50
N SER A 113 8.94 4.28 18.69
CA SER A 113 7.80 3.57 19.26
C SER A 113 6.73 4.54 19.82
N GLY A 114 6.79 5.81 19.43
CA GLY A 114 5.93 6.85 19.99
C GLY A 114 4.44 6.50 20.01
N SER A 115 3.96 5.81 18.99
CA SER A 115 2.58 5.30 18.97
C SER A 115 2.32 4.16 19.96
N TYR A 116 3.31 3.28 20.18
CA TYR A 116 3.14 2.13 21.06
C TYR A 116 3.51 2.46 22.52
N ALA A 117 4.57 3.26 22.70
CA ALA A 117 5.07 3.66 24.02
C ALA A 117 4.01 4.39 24.84
N ASN A 118 3.33 5.36 24.26
CA ASN A 118 2.30 6.15 24.93
C ASN A 118 1.17 5.29 25.49
N GLU A 119 0.78 4.24 24.80
CA GLU A 119 -0.28 3.33 25.23
C GLU A 119 0.20 2.40 26.33
N ALA A 120 1.44 1.92 26.25
CA ALA A 120 2.02 1.02 27.21
C ALA A 120 2.46 1.71 28.51
N GLU A 121 2.95 2.95 28.45
CA GLU A 121 3.32 3.74 29.65
C GLU A 121 2.16 3.94 30.61
N ALA A 122 0.97 4.20 30.08
CA ALA A 122 -0.22 4.44 30.90
C ALA A 122 -0.62 3.23 31.74
N SER A 123 -0.37 2.02 31.24
CA SER A 123 -0.67 0.77 31.96
C SER A 123 0.49 0.24 32.80
N GLY A 124 1.65 0.91 32.78
CA GLY A 124 2.87 0.44 33.42
C GLY A 124 3.55 -0.72 32.71
N ALA A 125 3.16 -1.00 31.48
CA ALA A 125 3.71 -2.09 30.69
C ALA A 125 4.97 -1.68 29.90
N TYR A 126 5.27 -0.38 29.81
CA TYR A 126 6.43 0.13 29.08
C TYR A 126 7.64 0.32 30.01
N ASP A 127 8.76 -0.28 29.63
CA ASP A 127 10.06 -0.06 30.27
C ASP A 127 10.86 0.97 29.45
N ALA A 128 10.93 2.20 29.93
CA ALA A 128 11.65 3.29 29.27
C ALA A 128 13.17 3.05 29.21
N GLY A 129 13.72 2.19 30.06
CA GLY A 129 15.16 1.87 30.07
C GLY A 129 15.57 0.97 28.90
N THR A 130 14.71 0.06 28.51
CA THR A 130 14.94 -0.89 27.42
C THR A 130 14.12 -0.58 26.15
N GLY A 131 13.10 0.28 26.27
CA GLY A 131 12.14 0.54 25.20
C GLY A 131 11.20 -0.64 24.92
N SER A 132 11.17 -1.63 25.82
CA SER A 132 10.34 -2.83 25.66
C SER A 132 8.98 -2.67 26.29
N MET A 133 7.98 -3.39 25.79
CA MET A 133 6.63 -3.44 26.34
C MET A 133 6.37 -4.85 26.88
N ILE A 134 5.96 -4.94 28.14
CA ILE A 134 5.56 -6.20 28.77
C ILE A 134 4.06 -6.35 28.55
N LEU A 135 3.66 -7.29 27.71
CA LEU A 135 2.28 -7.48 27.31
C LEU A 135 1.60 -8.57 28.16
N PRO A 136 0.27 -8.48 28.36
CA PRO A 136 -0.48 -9.57 28.95
C PRO A 136 -0.39 -10.81 28.05
N THR A 137 -0.43 -11.99 28.69
CA THR A 137 -0.38 -13.28 27.98
C THR A 137 -1.72 -13.71 27.38
N ALA A 138 -2.81 -12.98 27.71
CA ALA A 138 -4.14 -13.29 27.22
C ALA A 138 -4.98 -12.01 27.00
N HIS A 139 -5.84 -12.03 25.99
CA HIS A 139 -6.66 -10.88 25.57
C HIS A 139 -7.65 -10.40 26.66
N ASP A 140 -8.14 -11.30 27.51
CA ASP A 140 -9.04 -10.96 28.63
C ASP A 140 -8.38 -10.08 29.68
N GLN A 141 -7.07 -10.15 29.82
CA GLN A 141 -6.29 -9.30 30.73
C GLN A 141 -6.22 -7.85 30.25
N CYS A 142 -6.52 -7.58 28.99
CA CYS A 142 -6.58 -6.23 28.41
C CYS A 142 -7.71 -5.36 28.96
N SER A 143 -8.69 -5.94 29.65
CA SER A 143 -9.85 -5.20 30.18
C SER A 143 -9.49 -4.05 31.12
N ASN A 144 -8.33 -4.14 31.78
CA ASN A 144 -7.84 -3.15 32.74
C ASN A 144 -6.86 -2.12 32.13
N TRP A 145 -6.59 -2.22 30.84
CA TRP A 145 -5.69 -1.26 30.19
C TRP A 145 -6.35 0.10 30.01
N THR A 146 -5.59 1.14 30.31
CA THR A 146 -6.01 2.54 30.16
C THR A 146 -4.96 3.33 29.40
N THR A 147 -5.38 4.38 28.71
CA THR A 147 -4.49 5.39 28.12
C THR A 147 -3.87 6.26 29.21
N GLN A 148 -2.89 7.10 28.85
CA GLN A 148 -2.31 8.12 29.75
C GLN A 148 -3.36 9.02 30.40
N ASN A 149 -4.51 9.23 29.77
CA ASN A 149 -5.62 10.02 30.29
C ASN A 149 -6.63 9.19 31.09
N GLY A 150 -6.30 7.93 31.43
CA GLY A 150 -7.16 7.04 32.20
C GLY A 150 -8.38 6.49 31.45
N GLN A 151 -8.43 6.62 30.12
CA GLN A 151 -9.52 6.06 29.32
C GLN A 151 -9.29 4.56 29.06
N PRO A 152 -10.33 3.72 29.01
CA PRO A 152 -10.19 2.32 28.67
C PRO A 152 -9.49 2.12 27.32
N ALA A 153 -8.45 1.27 27.27
CA ALA A 153 -7.59 1.03 26.11
C ALA A 153 -7.47 -0.46 25.76
N ALA A 154 -8.46 -1.28 26.09
CA ALA A 154 -8.48 -2.70 25.78
C ALA A 154 -8.22 -3.02 24.29
N PRO A 155 -8.76 -2.29 23.30
CA PRO A 155 -8.45 -2.52 21.90
C PRO A 155 -6.96 -2.35 21.56
N ASN A 156 -6.28 -1.37 22.18
CA ASN A 156 -4.87 -1.09 21.94
C ASN A 156 -3.99 -2.21 22.52
N CYS A 157 -4.31 -2.68 23.71
CA CYS A 157 -3.66 -3.84 24.32
C CYS A 157 -3.78 -5.09 23.42
N ILE A 158 -4.97 -5.41 22.95
CA ILE A 158 -5.21 -6.54 22.03
C ILE A 158 -4.43 -6.37 20.72
N TYR A 159 -4.34 -5.14 20.22
CA TYR A 159 -3.55 -4.84 19.02
C TYR A 159 -2.06 -5.12 19.24
N LEU A 160 -1.50 -4.70 20.40
CA LEU A 160 -0.10 -4.92 20.75
C LEU A 160 0.23 -6.41 20.91
N ILE A 161 -0.64 -7.19 21.59
CA ILE A 161 -0.49 -8.65 21.69
C ILE A 161 -0.43 -9.29 20.30
N ARG A 162 -1.35 -8.92 19.41
CA ARG A 162 -1.38 -9.44 18.04
C ARG A 162 -0.17 -9.01 17.22
N ALA A 163 0.35 -7.80 17.45
CA ALA A 163 1.55 -7.33 16.78
C ALA A 163 2.77 -8.12 17.23
N GLU A 164 2.90 -8.36 18.54
CA GLU A 164 3.97 -9.20 19.09
C GLU A 164 3.88 -10.64 18.61
N GLU A 165 2.71 -11.28 18.66
CA GLU A 165 2.50 -12.64 18.12
C GLU A 165 2.86 -12.76 16.64
N ARG A 166 2.63 -11.71 15.84
CA ARG A 166 2.86 -11.71 14.39
C ARG A 166 4.29 -11.36 14.00
N PHE A 167 4.90 -10.42 14.70
CA PHE A 167 6.18 -9.82 14.33
C PHE A 167 7.28 -10.11 15.36
N GLY A 168 6.92 -10.63 16.51
CA GLY A 168 7.78 -11.01 17.60
C GLY A 168 8.07 -12.50 17.70
N ASN A 169 8.45 -12.92 18.88
CA ASN A 169 8.80 -14.30 19.20
C ASN A 169 7.76 -15.01 20.08
N GLY A 170 6.70 -14.31 20.52
CA GLY A 170 5.62 -14.85 21.34
C GLY A 170 5.98 -14.97 22.82
N ASP A 171 7.01 -14.27 23.31
CA ASP A 171 7.42 -14.33 24.72
C ASP A 171 6.68 -13.36 25.65
N GLY A 172 5.82 -12.51 25.09
CA GLY A 172 5.08 -11.50 25.82
C GLY A 172 5.87 -10.22 26.09
N VAL A 173 7.07 -10.08 25.53
CA VAL A 173 7.90 -8.89 25.61
C VAL A 173 8.10 -8.30 24.23
N PHE A 174 7.32 -7.29 23.87
CA PHE A 174 7.44 -6.61 22.59
C PHE A 174 8.63 -5.66 22.58
N ASP A 175 9.80 -6.17 22.20
CA ASP A 175 11.05 -5.44 22.22
C ASP A 175 11.19 -4.46 21.03
N LEU A 176 12.21 -3.57 21.08
CA LEU A 176 12.44 -2.57 20.02
C LEU A 176 12.66 -3.20 18.64
N SER A 177 13.26 -4.38 18.57
CA SER A 177 13.52 -5.04 17.28
C SER A 177 12.22 -5.58 16.66
N GLU A 178 11.30 -6.02 17.48
CA GLU A 178 9.99 -6.50 17.12
C GLU A 178 9.05 -5.36 16.74
N GLN A 179 9.08 -4.28 17.51
CA GLN A 179 8.37 -3.03 17.21
C GLN A 179 8.81 -2.46 15.85
N ARG A 180 10.11 -2.47 15.54
CA ARG A 180 10.64 -2.08 14.23
C ARG A 180 10.11 -2.95 13.11
N ARG A 181 10.11 -4.27 13.30
CA ARG A 181 9.56 -5.20 12.29
C ARG A 181 8.08 -4.95 12.04
N ALA A 182 7.29 -4.74 13.11
CA ALA A 182 5.88 -4.42 13.00
C ALA A 182 5.63 -3.09 12.27
N SER A 183 6.35 -2.04 12.64
CA SER A 183 6.24 -0.72 12.01
C SER A 183 6.65 -0.74 10.55
N GLN A 184 7.75 -1.42 10.21
CA GLN A 184 8.18 -1.60 8.82
C GLN A 184 7.15 -2.37 8.00
N ALA A 185 6.58 -3.45 8.55
CA ALA A 185 5.56 -4.23 7.85
C ALA A 185 4.30 -3.40 7.59
N ASN A 186 3.86 -2.59 8.55
CA ASN A 186 2.74 -1.67 8.41
C ASN A 186 3.03 -0.57 7.39
N TYR A 187 4.22 0.02 7.42
CA TYR A 187 4.66 1.01 6.43
C TYR A 187 4.60 0.45 5.02
N TYR A 188 5.22 -0.71 4.77
CA TYR A 188 5.21 -1.32 3.44
C TYR A 188 3.82 -1.82 3.02
N ALA A 189 3.00 -2.29 3.96
CA ALA A 189 1.62 -2.66 3.67
C ALA A 189 0.79 -1.45 3.22
N SER A 190 0.97 -0.29 3.83
CA SER A 190 0.31 0.95 3.41
C SER A 190 0.76 1.41 2.03
N ARG A 191 2.01 1.14 1.63
CA ARG A 191 2.57 1.50 0.31
C ARG A 191 2.20 0.51 -0.79
N SER A 192 1.80 -0.71 -0.45
CA SER A 192 1.24 -1.65 -1.43
C SER A 192 -0.16 -1.22 -1.92
N ASP A 193 -0.72 -0.18 -1.36
CA ASP A 193 -1.99 0.37 -1.78
C ASP A 193 -1.93 0.92 -3.21
N ALA A 194 -3.04 0.77 -3.93
CA ALA A 194 -3.21 1.18 -5.33
C ALA A 194 -3.04 2.70 -5.56
N SER A 195 -2.83 3.49 -4.51
CA SER A 195 -2.61 4.94 -4.61
C SER A 195 -1.29 5.33 -5.28
N PHE A 196 -0.24 4.50 -5.17
CA PHE A 196 1.09 4.79 -5.73
C PHE A 196 1.35 4.13 -7.08
N THR A 197 0.67 3.03 -7.35
CA THR A 197 0.86 2.26 -8.58
C THR A 197 -0.45 2.01 -9.29
N ALA A 198 -0.40 1.97 -10.63
CA ALA A 198 -1.56 1.56 -11.41
C ALA A 198 -1.90 0.09 -11.16
N SER A 199 -3.15 -0.25 -11.47
CA SER A 199 -3.67 -1.61 -11.26
C SER A 199 -2.75 -2.69 -11.86
N PRO A 200 -2.47 -3.77 -11.10
CA PRO A 200 -1.74 -4.92 -11.59
C PRO A 200 -2.52 -5.64 -12.69
N ARG A 201 -1.93 -6.68 -13.24
CA ARG A 201 -2.58 -7.54 -14.24
C ARG A 201 -3.93 -8.05 -13.74
N ARG A 202 -4.95 -7.92 -14.60
CA ARG A 202 -6.29 -8.47 -14.34
C ARG A 202 -6.69 -9.37 -15.48
N LEU A 203 -7.18 -10.56 -15.15
CA LEU A 203 -7.71 -11.54 -16.09
C LEU A 203 -9.20 -11.72 -15.82
N ARG A 204 -10.01 -11.68 -16.87
CA ARG A 204 -11.44 -11.96 -16.82
C ARG A 204 -11.78 -12.99 -17.88
N LEU A 205 -12.48 -14.03 -17.47
CA LEU A 205 -13.09 -15.01 -18.35
C LEU A 205 -14.60 -14.79 -18.33
N GLY A 206 -15.24 -14.89 -19.46
CA GLY A 206 -16.69 -14.80 -19.53
C GLY A 206 -17.25 -15.52 -20.74
N LEU A 207 -18.56 -15.76 -20.66
CA LEU A 207 -19.38 -16.37 -21.71
C LEU A 207 -20.55 -15.44 -21.99
N GLU A 208 -20.83 -15.21 -23.25
CA GLU A 208 -21.98 -14.44 -23.74
C GLU A 208 -22.85 -15.36 -24.60
N LEU A 209 -24.13 -15.41 -24.31
CA LEU A 209 -25.11 -16.20 -25.02
C LEU A 209 -26.05 -15.24 -25.77
N ASN A 210 -26.21 -15.49 -27.09
CA ASN A 210 -27.17 -14.81 -27.93
C ASN A 210 -28.11 -15.86 -28.57
N PHE A 211 -29.42 -15.66 -28.45
CA PHE A 211 -30.46 -16.55 -28.96
C PHE A 211 -31.56 -15.79 -29.66
#